data_3094e6d5342d0bff4384a27244771148
#
_entry.id   3094e6d5342d0bff4384a27244771148
#
_cell.length_a   1.000
_cell.length_b   1.000
_cell.length_c   1.000
_cell.angle_alpha   90.00
_cell.angle_beta   90.00
_cell.angle_gamma   90.00
#
_symmetry.space_group_name_H-M   'P 1'
#
loop_
_entity.id
_entity.type
_entity.pdbx_description
1 polymer ?
#
loop_
_entity_poly.entity_id
_entity_poly.type
_entity_poly.pdbx_seq_one_letter_code
_entity_poly.pdbx_strand_id
1 'polypeptide(L)'
;PIFFLGEVDKYPQFSGEEADPISLARERTKTFRNRKVLQASTPTTERGRIWREYESADVRRSFFVPCPHCGKMQRFILQQIKWPEDVKTMRREAKGDPRKLREAAQRALNTAWYECESCKGVIDDKDKLEMLRKGEWRDDRSPATPPRHVAFHLSSLYSPFVSFGEVAAQFIEAKDYPEK
;
A
#
# COMPACT_ATOMS: atom_id res chain seq x y z
N PRO A 1 2.75 -18.73 20.81
CA PRO A 1 3.83 -18.31 19.90
C PRO A 1 3.28 -17.53 18.70
N ILE A 2 4.11 -16.64 18.16
CA ILE A 2 3.83 -15.88 16.94
C ILE A 2 4.80 -16.38 15.88
N PHE A 3 4.27 -16.74 14.72
CA PHE A 3 5.05 -17.08 13.54
C PHE A 3 4.96 -15.92 12.55
N PHE A 4 6.11 -15.42 12.13
CA PHE A 4 6.22 -14.38 11.12
C PHE A 4 6.76 -14.99 9.82
N LEU A 5 6.05 -14.77 8.73
CA LEU A 5 6.40 -15.17 7.37
C LEU A 5 6.46 -13.92 6.51
N GLY A 6 7.67 -13.44 6.22
CA GLY A 6 7.92 -12.26 5.38
C GLY A 6 8.07 -12.63 3.92
N GLU A 7 7.68 -11.73 3.03
CA GLU A 7 7.86 -11.85 1.57
C GLU A 7 7.23 -13.13 0.96
N VAL A 8 6.03 -13.47 1.43
CA VAL A 8 5.39 -14.77 1.10
C VAL A 8 5.10 -14.96 -0.39
N ASP A 9 4.97 -13.88 -1.16
CA ASP A 9 4.81 -13.96 -2.63
C ASP A 9 6.08 -14.40 -3.36
N LYS A 10 7.24 -14.32 -2.70
CA LYS A 10 8.54 -14.72 -3.25
C LYS A 10 8.90 -16.17 -2.93
N TYR A 11 8.11 -16.86 -2.10
CA TYR A 11 8.35 -18.26 -1.79
C TYR A 11 8.00 -19.14 -2.99
N PRO A 12 8.82 -20.19 -3.25
CA PRO A 12 8.49 -21.16 -4.29
C PRO A 12 7.15 -21.83 -3.99
N GLN A 13 6.41 -22.19 -5.04
CA GLN A 13 5.12 -22.86 -4.88
C GLN A 13 5.25 -24.26 -4.28
N PHE A 14 6.38 -24.90 -4.53
CA PHE A 14 6.69 -26.26 -4.05
C PHE A 14 8.12 -26.31 -3.52
N SER A 15 8.32 -27.10 -2.49
CA SER A 15 9.64 -27.42 -1.93
C SER A 15 9.97 -28.90 -2.26
N GLY A 16 10.48 -29.14 -3.45
CA GLY A 16 10.72 -30.49 -3.97
C GLY A 16 9.40 -31.25 -4.20
N GLU A 17 9.28 -32.47 -3.68
CA GLU A 17 8.05 -33.26 -3.69
C GLU A 17 7.09 -32.94 -2.53
N GLU A 18 7.48 -32.04 -1.63
CA GLU A 18 6.70 -31.68 -0.45
C GLU A 18 5.69 -30.55 -0.73
N ALA A 19 4.78 -30.36 0.22
CA ALA A 19 3.83 -29.28 0.18
C ALA A 19 4.51 -27.90 0.24
N ASP A 20 3.78 -26.87 -0.18
CA ASP A 20 4.16 -25.47 -0.10
C ASP A 20 4.79 -25.10 1.26
N PRO A 21 5.94 -24.38 1.27
CA PRO A 21 6.69 -24.05 2.49
C PRO A 21 5.88 -23.38 3.59
N ILE A 22 4.87 -22.58 3.22
CA ILE A 22 4.00 -21.88 4.18
C ILE A 22 3.04 -22.86 4.84
N SER A 23 2.50 -23.81 4.07
CA SER A 23 1.68 -24.90 4.61
C SER A 23 2.49 -25.75 5.59
N LEU A 24 3.72 -26.10 5.26
CA LEU A 24 4.62 -26.82 6.15
C LEU A 24 4.91 -26.04 7.44
N ALA A 25 5.16 -24.73 7.34
CA ALA A 25 5.37 -23.88 8.51
C ALA A 25 4.11 -23.82 9.39
N ARG A 26 2.92 -23.70 8.79
CA ARG A 26 1.63 -23.75 9.52
C ARG A 26 1.42 -25.08 10.24
N GLU A 27 1.75 -26.21 9.59
CA GLU A 27 1.66 -27.54 10.21
C GLU A 27 2.49 -27.63 11.49
N ARG A 28 3.73 -27.15 11.46
CA ARG A 28 4.64 -27.13 12.63
C ARG A 28 4.10 -26.31 13.81
N THR A 29 3.13 -25.44 13.57
CA THR A 29 2.52 -24.60 14.61
C THR A 29 1.27 -25.22 15.24
N LYS A 30 0.77 -26.34 14.72
CA LYS A 30 -0.51 -26.95 15.15
C LYS A 30 -0.52 -27.40 16.62
N THR A 31 0.63 -27.74 17.15
CA THR A 31 0.76 -28.14 18.56
C THR A 31 0.52 -27.00 19.56
N PHE A 32 0.49 -25.76 19.09
CA PHE A 32 0.31 -24.59 19.95
C PHE A 32 -1.15 -24.08 19.88
N ARG A 33 -1.87 -24.18 20.99
CA ARG A 33 -3.29 -23.77 21.07
C ARG A 33 -3.53 -22.28 20.74
N ASN A 34 -2.64 -21.39 21.19
CA ASN A 34 -2.73 -19.94 21.02
C ASN A 34 -1.74 -19.43 19.96
N ARG A 35 -1.57 -20.16 18.86
CA ARG A 35 -0.69 -19.72 17.78
C ARG A 35 -1.29 -18.52 17.04
N LYS A 36 -0.40 -17.62 16.66
CA LYS A 36 -0.70 -16.55 15.69
C LYS A 36 0.25 -16.68 14.52
N VAL A 37 -0.27 -16.55 13.31
CA VAL A 37 0.53 -16.54 12.08
C VAL A 37 0.35 -15.17 11.44
N LEU A 38 1.45 -14.44 11.28
CA LEU A 38 1.50 -13.18 10.57
C LEU A 38 2.22 -13.41 9.25
N GLN A 39 1.55 -13.09 8.16
CA GLN A 39 2.11 -13.09 6.82
C GLN A 39 2.21 -11.67 6.32
N ALA A 40 3.35 -11.30 5.74
CA ALA A 40 3.56 -9.99 5.12
C ALA A 40 4.27 -10.15 3.79
N SER A 41 3.84 -9.41 2.80
CA SER A 41 4.49 -9.34 1.49
C SER A 41 4.01 -8.13 0.72
N THR A 42 4.84 -7.64 -0.19
CA THR A 42 4.38 -6.81 -1.28
C THR A 42 3.71 -7.71 -2.31
N PRO A 43 2.45 -7.47 -2.70
CA PRO A 43 1.80 -8.27 -3.72
C PRO A 43 2.52 -8.10 -5.06
N THR A 44 2.84 -9.20 -5.72
CA THR A 44 3.49 -9.21 -7.04
C THR A 44 2.46 -9.18 -8.16
N THR A 45 1.37 -9.89 -7.99
CA THR A 45 0.24 -9.96 -8.92
C THR A 45 -1.06 -10.17 -8.16
N GLU A 46 -2.21 -9.94 -8.81
CA GLU A 46 -3.54 -10.25 -8.27
C GLU A 46 -3.76 -11.78 -8.03
N ARG A 47 -2.90 -12.62 -8.59
CA ARG A 47 -2.89 -14.07 -8.35
C ARG A 47 -1.87 -14.48 -7.30
N GLY A 48 -1.10 -13.53 -6.77
CA GLY A 48 -0.12 -13.73 -5.71
C GLY A 48 -0.75 -14.29 -4.44
N ARG A 49 0.06 -14.92 -3.62
CA ARG A 49 -0.42 -15.54 -2.39
C ARG A 49 -0.98 -14.53 -1.42
N ILE A 50 -0.25 -13.44 -1.18
CA ILE A 50 -0.67 -12.43 -0.22
C ILE A 50 -1.98 -11.75 -0.65
N TRP A 51 -2.18 -11.57 -1.97
CA TRP A 51 -3.41 -11.02 -2.50
C TRP A 51 -4.61 -11.95 -2.25
N ARG A 52 -4.46 -13.24 -2.51
CA ARG A 52 -5.51 -14.24 -2.21
C ARG A 52 -5.84 -14.34 -0.74
N GLU A 53 -4.83 -14.29 0.13
CA GLU A 53 -5.04 -14.26 1.59
C GLU A 53 -5.78 -12.97 2.00
N TYR A 54 -5.46 -11.83 1.38
CA TYR A 54 -6.16 -10.57 1.62
C TYR A 54 -7.64 -10.63 1.18
N GLU A 55 -7.93 -11.20 0.02
CA GLU A 55 -9.29 -11.32 -0.49
C GLU A 55 -10.15 -12.30 0.31
N SER A 56 -9.56 -13.39 0.77
CA SER A 56 -10.23 -14.43 1.54
C SER A 56 -10.39 -14.10 3.03
N ALA A 57 -9.86 -12.98 3.50
CA ALA A 57 -9.92 -12.59 4.90
C ALA A 57 -11.36 -12.36 5.39
N ASP A 58 -11.66 -12.75 6.63
CA ASP A 58 -12.95 -12.51 7.28
C ASP A 58 -13.24 -11.01 7.41
N VAL A 59 -12.18 -10.23 7.68
CA VAL A 59 -12.20 -8.77 7.80
C VAL A 59 -10.95 -8.19 7.17
N ARG A 60 -11.10 -7.14 6.39
CA ARG A 60 -10.00 -6.34 5.85
C ARG A 60 -9.98 -4.99 6.54
N ARG A 61 -8.79 -4.60 6.97
CA ARG A 61 -8.55 -3.34 7.67
C ARG A 61 -7.82 -2.35 6.81
N SER A 62 -8.35 -1.14 6.77
CA SER A 62 -7.72 0.02 6.15
C SER A 62 -7.34 1.02 7.23
N PHE A 63 -6.19 1.66 7.05
CA PHE A 63 -5.72 2.69 7.97
C PHE A 63 -6.24 4.05 7.55
N PHE A 64 -6.91 4.74 8.46
CA PHE A 64 -7.46 6.08 8.28
C PHE A 64 -6.67 7.09 9.08
N VAL A 65 -6.46 8.26 8.52
CA VAL A 65 -5.73 9.36 9.14
C VAL A 65 -6.56 10.64 9.10
N PRO A 66 -6.52 11.49 10.14
CA PRO A 66 -7.26 12.75 10.14
C PRO A 66 -6.59 13.77 9.23
N CYS A 67 -7.37 14.53 8.48
CA CYS A 67 -6.88 15.69 7.74
C CYS A 67 -6.41 16.78 8.75
N PRO A 68 -5.23 17.39 8.58
CA PRO A 68 -4.73 18.42 9.48
C PRO A 68 -5.57 19.72 9.45
N HIS A 69 -6.33 19.96 8.38
CA HIS A 69 -7.14 21.16 8.20
C HIS A 69 -8.57 21.00 8.72
N CYS A 70 -9.26 19.92 8.36
CA CYS A 70 -10.68 19.75 8.68
C CYS A 70 -10.98 18.59 9.64
N GLY A 71 -9.98 17.83 10.07
CA GLY A 71 -10.13 16.69 10.98
C GLY A 71 -10.81 15.47 10.40
N LYS A 72 -11.35 15.52 9.15
CA LYS A 72 -12.02 14.38 8.56
C LYS A 72 -11.07 13.22 8.35
N MET A 73 -11.48 12.04 8.79
CA MET A 73 -10.73 10.80 8.62
C MET A 73 -10.79 10.35 7.15
N GLN A 74 -9.64 10.08 6.57
CA GLN A 74 -9.48 9.67 5.17
C GLN A 74 -8.37 8.63 5.02
N ARG A 75 -8.41 7.84 3.94
CA ARG A 75 -7.29 6.99 3.55
C ARG A 75 -6.35 7.76 2.64
N PHE A 76 -5.06 7.45 2.71
CA PHE A 76 -4.16 7.90 1.64
C PHE A 76 -4.37 7.04 0.39
N ILE A 77 -4.75 7.71 -0.70
CA ILE A 77 -4.98 7.11 -2.02
C ILE A 77 -4.24 7.89 -3.10
N LEU A 78 -3.78 7.20 -4.13
CA LEU A 78 -2.99 7.79 -5.20
C LEU A 78 -3.72 8.92 -5.94
N GLN A 79 -5.05 8.81 -6.09
CA GLN A 79 -5.88 9.78 -6.78
C GLN A 79 -5.89 11.16 -6.13
N GLN A 80 -5.53 11.25 -4.85
CA GLN A 80 -5.45 12.52 -4.12
C GLN A 80 -4.05 13.16 -4.19
N ILE A 81 -3.07 12.50 -4.77
CA ILE A 81 -1.81 13.16 -5.14
C ILE A 81 -2.07 14.04 -6.35
N LYS A 82 -1.70 15.30 -6.22
CA LYS A 82 -1.84 16.32 -7.26
C LYS A 82 -0.46 16.87 -7.61
N TRP A 83 -0.36 17.35 -8.82
CA TRP A 83 0.81 18.07 -9.36
C TRP A 83 0.36 19.16 -10.30
N PRO A 84 1.21 20.17 -10.57
CA PRO A 84 0.89 21.29 -11.42
C PRO A 84 0.53 20.89 -12.87
N GLU A 85 -0.16 21.79 -13.56
CA GLU A 85 -0.61 21.55 -14.95
C GLU A 85 0.55 21.40 -15.94
N ASP A 86 1.68 22.08 -15.68
CA ASP A 86 2.90 21.93 -16.48
C ASP A 86 3.40 20.48 -16.50
N VAL A 87 3.38 19.78 -15.36
CA VAL A 87 3.74 18.35 -15.26
C VAL A 87 2.81 17.48 -16.10
N LYS A 88 1.50 17.75 -16.09
CA LYS A 88 0.53 17.02 -16.92
C LYS A 88 0.82 17.21 -18.41
N THR A 89 1.16 18.44 -18.79
CA THR A 89 1.52 18.79 -20.18
C THR A 89 2.81 18.10 -20.58
N MET A 90 3.87 18.20 -19.78
CA MET A 90 5.17 17.52 -20.02
C MET A 90 4.98 16.02 -20.22
N ARG A 91 4.19 15.38 -19.35
CA ARG A 91 3.91 13.95 -19.43
C ARG A 91 3.15 13.58 -20.71
N ARG A 92 2.13 14.35 -21.09
CA ARG A 92 1.36 14.15 -22.34
C ARG A 92 2.24 14.31 -23.59
N GLU A 93 3.14 15.29 -23.58
CA GLU A 93 4.06 15.59 -24.68
C GLU A 93 5.24 14.61 -24.74
N ALA A 94 5.53 13.92 -23.67
CA ALA A 94 6.60 12.91 -23.63
C ALA A 94 6.32 11.75 -24.60
N LYS A 95 5.05 11.38 -24.85
CA LYS A 95 4.65 10.32 -25.80
C LYS A 95 5.45 9.01 -25.64
N GLY A 96 5.80 8.65 -24.39
CA GLY A 96 6.59 7.47 -24.09
C GLY A 96 8.11 7.66 -24.16
N ASP A 97 8.63 8.87 -24.46
CA ASP A 97 10.06 9.16 -24.41
C ASP A 97 10.55 9.10 -22.94
N PRO A 98 11.44 8.15 -22.58
CA PRO A 98 11.88 7.98 -21.19
C PRO A 98 12.63 9.20 -20.63
N ARG A 99 13.28 10.00 -21.47
CA ARG A 99 14.02 11.20 -21.02
C ARG A 99 13.01 12.28 -20.59
N LYS A 100 12.03 12.56 -21.46
CA LYS A 100 10.97 13.54 -21.16
C LYS A 100 10.10 13.11 -19.98
N LEU A 101 9.84 11.80 -19.81
CA LEU A 101 9.13 11.27 -18.65
C LEU A 101 9.92 11.50 -17.36
N ARG A 102 11.24 11.30 -17.36
CA ARG A 102 12.09 11.61 -16.20
C ARG A 102 12.09 13.10 -15.87
N GLU A 103 12.09 13.99 -16.86
CA GLU A 103 11.97 15.43 -16.62
C GLU A 103 10.63 15.78 -15.96
N ALA A 104 9.53 15.23 -16.46
CA ALA A 104 8.20 15.39 -15.86
C ALA A 104 8.14 14.81 -14.44
N ALA A 105 8.73 13.64 -14.22
CA ALA A 105 8.81 12.99 -12.91
C ALA A 105 9.65 13.82 -11.93
N GLN A 106 10.80 14.33 -12.36
CA GLN A 106 11.64 15.21 -11.54
C GLN A 106 10.92 16.51 -11.16
N ARG A 107 10.12 17.05 -12.07
CA ARG A 107 9.28 18.21 -11.79
C ARG A 107 8.19 17.88 -10.76
N ALA A 108 7.51 16.74 -10.92
CA ALA A 108 6.50 16.26 -9.99
C ALA A 108 7.09 15.98 -8.60
N LEU A 109 8.28 15.37 -8.52
CA LEU A 109 8.99 15.12 -7.27
C LEU A 109 9.07 16.38 -6.39
N ASN A 110 9.34 17.52 -7.00
CA ASN A 110 9.57 18.78 -6.29
C ASN A 110 8.30 19.62 -6.10
N THR A 111 7.20 19.28 -6.77
CA THR A 111 6.01 20.15 -6.81
C THR A 111 4.69 19.46 -6.54
N ALA A 112 4.68 18.13 -6.39
CA ALA A 112 3.46 17.41 -6.06
C ALA A 112 3.07 17.61 -4.59
N TRP A 113 1.75 17.54 -4.34
CA TRP A 113 1.18 17.63 -3.00
C TRP A 113 0.06 16.60 -2.83
N TYR A 114 -0.34 16.35 -1.61
CA TYR A 114 -1.54 15.58 -1.32
C TYR A 114 -2.71 16.51 -1.02
N GLU A 115 -3.86 16.24 -1.61
CA GLU A 115 -5.07 17.03 -1.44
C GLU A 115 -6.09 16.28 -0.58
N CYS A 116 -6.64 16.95 0.44
CA CYS A 116 -7.70 16.36 1.25
C CYS A 116 -8.94 16.05 0.40
N GLU A 117 -9.46 14.85 0.52
CA GLU A 117 -10.66 14.42 -0.20
C GLU A 117 -11.88 15.33 0.10
N SER A 118 -11.99 15.82 1.34
CA SER A 118 -13.13 16.59 1.82
C SER A 118 -13.00 18.10 1.63
N CYS A 119 -11.97 18.71 2.23
CA CYS A 119 -11.84 20.18 2.25
C CYS A 119 -10.92 20.71 1.15
N LYS A 120 -10.31 19.85 0.35
CA LYS A 120 -9.36 20.22 -0.71
C LYS A 120 -8.10 20.94 -0.22
N GLY A 121 -7.90 21.02 1.10
CA GLY A 121 -6.68 21.58 1.69
C GLY A 121 -5.46 20.79 1.30
N VAL A 122 -4.35 21.49 1.05
CA VAL A 122 -3.04 20.90 0.75
C VAL A 122 -2.45 20.29 2.01
N ILE A 123 -2.04 19.05 1.94
CA ILE A 123 -1.37 18.31 3.01
C ILE A 123 0.08 18.10 2.61
N ASP A 124 0.99 18.58 3.43
CA ASP A 124 2.43 18.46 3.24
C ASP A 124 2.98 17.16 3.85
N ASP A 125 4.14 16.72 3.37
CA ASP A 125 4.82 15.55 3.94
C ASP A 125 5.18 15.72 5.42
N LYS A 126 5.43 16.96 5.88
CA LYS A 126 5.69 17.28 7.30
C LYS A 126 4.51 16.92 8.22
N ASP A 127 3.26 16.98 7.70
CA ASP A 127 2.06 16.69 8.46
C ASP A 127 1.83 15.17 8.61
N LYS A 128 2.44 14.38 7.73
CA LYS A 128 2.22 12.93 7.63
C LYS A 128 2.44 12.19 8.95
N LEU A 129 3.55 12.48 9.64
CA LEU A 129 3.88 11.79 10.89
C LEU A 129 2.82 12.03 11.97
N GLU A 130 2.33 13.26 12.09
CA GLU A 130 1.30 13.61 13.09
C GLU A 130 -0.05 13.00 12.72
N MET A 131 -0.39 12.98 11.42
CA MET A 131 -1.58 12.30 10.91
C MET A 131 -1.53 10.80 11.21
N LEU A 132 -0.37 10.16 11.01
CA LEU A 132 -0.18 8.73 11.30
C LEU A 132 -0.32 8.42 12.79
N ARG A 133 0.19 9.26 13.66
CA ARG A 133 0.05 9.09 15.13
C ARG A 133 -1.39 9.13 15.60
N LYS A 134 -2.23 9.91 14.91
CA LYS A 134 -3.67 10.06 15.19
C LYS A 134 -4.54 9.13 14.33
N GLY A 135 -3.91 8.29 13.53
CA GLY A 135 -4.60 7.37 12.65
C GLY A 135 -5.20 6.17 13.38
N GLU A 136 -6.16 5.54 12.75
CA GLU A 136 -6.84 4.35 13.26
C GLU A 136 -7.13 3.34 12.18
N TRP A 137 -7.13 2.07 12.58
CA TRP A 137 -7.59 0.98 11.72
C TRP A 137 -9.10 0.87 11.76
N ARG A 138 -9.72 0.77 10.58
CA ARG A 138 -11.16 0.53 10.45
C ARG A 138 -11.42 -0.73 9.64
N ASP A 139 -12.38 -1.50 10.12
CA ASP A 139 -12.84 -2.73 9.47
C ASP A 139 -13.70 -2.36 8.25
N ASP A 140 -13.57 -3.11 7.16
CA ASP A 140 -14.42 -2.96 5.95
C ASP A 140 -15.85 -3.46 6.19
N ARG A 141 -16.01 -4.33 7.19
CA ARG A 141 -17.29 -4.90 7.62
C ARG A 141 -17.21 -5.39 9.06
N SER A 142 -18.37 -5.46 9.71
CA SER A 142 -18.50 -6.05 11.05
C SER A 142 -18.86 -7.52 10.92
N PRO A 143 -17.97 -8.46 11.25
CA PRO A 143 -18.28 -9.88 11.19
C PRO A 143 -19.26 -10.28 12.31
N ALA A 144 -20.14 -11.25 12.03
CA ALA A 144 -21.09 -11.78 13.02
C ALA A 144 -20.43 -12.54 14.18
N THR A 145 -19.19 -13.03 13.96
CA THR A 145 -18.37 -13.73 14.96
C THR A 145 -16.97 -13.14 14.97
N PRO A 146 -16.19 -13.30 16.08
CA PRO A 146 -14.81 -12.84 16.10
C PRO A 146 -14.03 -13.40 14.91
N PRO A 147 -13.36 -12.53 14.13
CA PRO A 147 -12.66 -12.94 12.92
C PRO A 147 -11.44 -13.82 13.27
N ARG A 148 -11.24 -14.88 12.50
CA ARG A 148 -10.05 -15.74 12.61
C ARG A 148 -8.94 -15.30 11.67
N HIS A 149 -9.30 -14.69 10.54
CA HIS A 149 -8.41 -14.18 9.54
C HIS A 149 -8.65 -12.69 9.31
N VAL A 150 -7.68 -11.87 9.67
CA VAL A 150 -7.72 -10.42 9.50
C VAL A 150 -6.61 -10.00 8.56
N ALA A 151 -6.94 -9.27 7.51
CA ALA A 151 -5.98 -8.73 6.58
C ALA A 151 -5.84 -7.21 6.74
N PHE A 152 -4.64 -6.72 6.50
CA PHE A 152 -4.28 -5.30 6.56
C PHE A 152 -3.68 -4.88 5.23
N HIS A 153 -4.07 -3.72 4.73
CA HIS A 153 -3.43 -3.12 3.57
C HIS A 153 -2.85 -1.76 3.94
N LEU A 154 -1.57 -1.58 3.66
CA LEU A 154 -0.85 -0.34 3.88
C LEU A 154 0.01 -0.03 2.66
N SER A 155 -0.29 1.06 1.96
CA SER A 155 0.49 1.51 0.82
C SER A 155 1.73 2.30 1.23
N SER A 156 2.68 2.51 0.30
CA SER A 156 3.87 3.34 0.53
C SER A 156 3.54 4.79 0.90
N LEU A 157 2.33 5.26 0.58
CA LEU A 157 1.86 6.59 0.97
C LEU A 157 1.85 6.83 2.48
N TYR A 158 1.73 5.76 3.26
CA TYR A 158 1.78 5.83 4.73
C TYR A 158 3.21 5.82 5.29
N SER A 159 4.22 5.61 4.45
CA SER A 159 5.60 5.66 4.91
C SER A 159 6.03 7.10 5.23
N PRO A 160 6.56 7.39 6.42
CA PRO A 160 7.12 8.70 6.71
C PRO A 160 8.43 8.97 5.97
N PHE A 161 9.02 7.95 5.36
CA PHE A 161 10.28 8.02 4.61
C PHE A 161 10.09 8.22 3.11
N VAL A 162 8.86 8.18 2.63
CA VAL A 162 8.51 8.35 1.21
C VAL A 162 7.65 9.59 1.08
N SER A 163 8.08 10.57 0.30
CA SER A 163 7.32 11.80 0.06
C SER A 163 6.17 11.58 -0.93
N PHE A 164 5.18 12.46 -0.90
CA PHE A 164 4.12 12.47 -1.91
C PHE A 164 4.69 12.74 -3.30
N GLY A 165 5.75 13.56 -3.37
CA GLY A 165 6.48 13.83 -4.61
C GLY A 165 7.16 12.59 -5.19
N GLU A 166 7.80 11.77 -4.36
CA GLU A 166 8.41 10.50 -4.80
C GLU A 166 7.37 9.54 -5.38
N VAL A 167 6.21 9.42 -4.73
CA VAL A 167 5.13 8.57 -5.26
C VAL A 167 4.59 9.14 -6.57
N ALA A 168 4.45 10.47 -6.70
CA ALA A 168 4.05 11.11 -7.95
C ALA A 168 5.06 10.84 -9.08
N ALA A 169 6.35 10.97 -8.79
CA ALA A 169 7.42 10.72 -9.76
C ALA A 169 7.41 9.27 -10.24
N GLN A 170 7.37 8.31 -9.30
CA GLN A 170 7.27 6.88 -9.62
C GLN A 170 6.03 6.55 -10.47
N PHE A 171 4.88 7.16 -10.15
CA PHE A 171 3.65 6.97 -10.92
C PHE A 171 3.78 7.51 -12.37
N ILE A 172 4.44 8.66 -12.55
CA ILE A 172 4.66 9.24 -13.88
C ILE A 172 5.57 8.33 -14.71
N GLU A 173 6.64 7.82 -14.14
CA GLU A 173 7.56 6.90 -14.81
C GLU A 173 6.93 5.53 -15.09
N ALA A 174 6.18 4.97 -14.14
CA ALA A 174 5.66 3.61 -14.25
C ALA A 174 4.50 3.45 -15.23
N LYS A 175 3.72 4.50 -15.48
CA LYS A 175 2.50 4.40 -16.31
C LYS A 175 2.75 4.10 -17.79
N ASP A 176 3.98 4.32 -18.25
CA ASP A 176 4.36 3.98 -19.62
C ASP A 176 5.13 2.64 -19.73
N TYR A 177 5.29 1.94 -18.60
CA TYR A 177 5.81 0.57 -18.53
C TYR A 177 4.79 -0.32 -17.82
N PRO A 178 3.73 -0.78 -18.52
CA PRO A 178 2.66 -1.58 -17.90
C PRO A 178 3.10 -2.96 -17.38
N GLU A 179 4.36 -3.35 -17.62
CA GLU A 179 4.92 -4.64 -17.19
C GLU A 179 5.81 -4.56 -15.93
N LYS A 180 5.79 -3.44 -15.19
CA LYS A 180 6.50 -3.32 -13.91
C LYS A 180 5.56 -3.10 -12.74
#